data_08e66d9cb40801e92b8288292b4f0119
#
_entry.id   08e66d9cb40801e92b8288292b4f0119
#
_cell.length_a   1.000
_cell.length_b   1.000
_cell.length_c   1.000
_cell.angle_alpha   90.00
_cell.angle_beta   90.00
_cell.angle_gamma   90.00
#
_symmetry.space_group_name_H-M   'P 1'
#
loop_
_entity.id
_entity.type
_entity.pdbx_description
1 polymer ?
#
loop_
_entity_poly.entity_id
_entity_poly.type
_entity_poly.pdbx_seq_one_letter_code
_entity_poly.pdbx_strand_id
1 'polypeptide(L)'
;MVIAKCRFIDFCLSRMTARVRLRNSIFTLLLIFGLVGGIPAWAVDSFITVASTTSTQNSGLYEHILPIFQNKTGIEVRVVAVGTGQAIRLARRGDADVLFVHHKSSEEKFVADGFGIKRYPVMYNDFVVVGPKDDPVGVKGMTDASAAFAKIADAEMPFASRGDDSGTHKAERKLWKEAKRDVKAASGTWYRETGSGMGATLNTASGMNAYTLTDRGTWLNFRNRGELVILVEGDPRLYNEYGVILVNPAKHPHVKKEGAQVFMDWLLSKPGRNAITGHRINGEQLFWLIRVKRT
;
A
#
# COMPACT_ATOMS: atom_id res chain seq x y z
N MET A 1 5.05 82.20 -62.14
CA MET A 1 6.16 81.48 -61.49
C MET A 1 5.90 81.35 -59.99
N VAL A 2 4.89 80.66 -59.58
CA VAL A 2 4.62 80.21 -58.20
C VAL A 2 3.64 79.07 -58.25
N ILE A 3 4.06 77.82 -58.41
CA ILE A 3 3.31 76.60 -58.05
C ILE A 3 4.31 75.42 -58.06
N ALA A 4 5.11 75.27 -57.01
CA ALA A 4 5.98 74.07 -56.86
C ALA A 4 6.45 73.78 -55.40
N LYS A 5 5.78 74.37 -54.38
CA LYS A 5 6.24 74.21 -52.97
C LYS A 5 5.28 73.47 -52.02
N CYS A 6 4.10 73.06 -52.47
CA CYS A 6 3.10 72.47 -51.55
C CYS A 6 2.99 70.94 -51.60
N ARG A 7 3.63 70.23 -52.50
CA ARG A 7 3.51 68.71 -52.56
C ARG A 7 4.55 67.92 -51.80
N PHE A 8 5.60 68.55 -51.22
CA PHE A 8 6.67 67.83 -50.52
C PHE A 8 6.40 67.69 -49.02
N ILE A 9 5.54 68.52 -48.44
CA ILE A 9 5.24 68.49 -46.99
C ILE A 9 4.20 67.42 -46.64
N ASP A 10 3.20 67.19 -47.50
CA ASP A 10 2.15 66.20 -47.27
C ASP A 10 2.67 64.73 -47.35
N PHE A 11 3.69 64.48 -48.18
CA PHE A 11 4.28 63.17 -48.34
C PHE A 11 5.17 62.75 -47.13
N CYS A 12 5.78 63.72 -46.46
CA CYS A 12 6.57 63.44 -45.23
C CYS A 12 5.69 63.17 -44.01
N LEU A 13 4.57 63.88 -43.86
CA LEU A 13 3.66 63.69 -42.73
C LEU A 13 2.88 62.34 -42.80
N SER A 14 2.54 61.88 -44.02
CA SER A 14 1.84 60.59 -44.19
C SER A 14 2.69 59.39 -43.85
N ARG A 15 4.02 59.43 -44.10
CA ARG A 15 4.94 58.37 -43.75
C ARG A 15 5.33 58.32 -42.28
N MET A 16 5.32 59.45 -41.56
CA MET A 16 5.57 59.52 -40.13
C MET A 16 4.41 58.96 -39.31
N THR A 17 3.16 59.24 -39.68
CA THR A 17 1.98 58.72 -38.98
C THR A 17 1.80 57.21 -39.18
N ALA A 18 2.15 56.66 -40.36
CA ALA A 18 2.09 55.21 -40.60
C ALA A 18 3.15 54.43 -39.79
N ARG A 19 4.36 54.97 -39.61
CA ARG A 19 5.40 54.33 -38.79
C ARG A 19 5.11 54.36 -37.27
N VAL A 20 4.48 55.43 -36.76
CA VAL A 20 4.08 55.53 -35.35
C VAL A 20 2.92 54.59 -35.04
N ARG A 21 1.94 54.41 -35.93
CA ARG A 21 0.82 53.47 -35.74
C ARG A 21 1.27 52.02 -35.76
N LEU A 22 2.23 51.65 -36.66
CA LEU A 22 2.75 50.27 -36.71
C LEU A 22 3.59 49.90 -35.47
N ARG A 23 4.35 50.88 -34.92
CA ARG A 23 5.19 50.68 -33.75
C ARG A 23 4.36 50.49 -32.47
N ASN A 24 3.25 51.21 -32.32
CA ASN A 24 2.35 51.06 -31.19
C ASN A 24 1.51 49.76 -31.26
N SER A 25 1.14 49.27 -32.47
CA SER A 25 0.44 47.99 -32.64
C SER A 25 1.32 46.79 -32.32
N ILE A 26 2.62 46.81 -32.61
CA ILE A 26 3.56 45.75 -32.26
C ILE A 26 3.83 45.76 -30.75
N PHE A 27 3.91 46.92 -30.09
CA PHE A 27 4.07 46.98 -28.64
C PHE A 27 2.84 46.50 -27.87
N THR A 28 1.63 46.76 -28.39
CA THR A 28 0.38 46.27 -27.77
C THR A 28 0.21 44.76 -27.97
N LEU A 29 0.66 44.19 -29.08
CA LEU A 29 0.62 42.75 -29.33
C LEU A 29 1.63 41.99 -28.46
N LEU A 30 2.81 42.56 -28.20
CA LEU A 30 3.82 41.96 -27.28
C LEU A 30 3.39 42.03 -25.81
N LEU A 31 2.58 43.00 -25.40
CA LEU A 31 2.08 43.09 -24.02
C LEU A 31 0.93 42.09 -23.75
N ILE A 32 0.16 41.67 -24.77
CA ILE A 32 -0.90 40.67 -24.63
C ILE A 32 -0.34 39.25 -24.58
N PHE A 33 0.83 38.97 -25.19
CA PHE A 33 1.47 37.68 -25.14
C PHE A 33 2.22 37.41 -23.81
N GLY A 34 2.49 38.45 -23.01
CA GLY A 34 3.17 38.33 -21.69
C GLY A 34 2.23 37.99 -20.53
N LEU A 35 0.88 37.96 -20.75
CA LEU A 35 -0.12 37.73 -19.72
C LEU A 35 -0.81 36.34 -19.82
N VAL A 36 -0.31 35.43 -20.67
CA VAL A 36 -0.59 34.02 -20.50
C VAL A 36 0.25 33.56 -19.32
N GLY A 37 -0.22 33.95 -18.12
CA GLY A 37 0.32 33.48 -16.85
C GLY A 37 0.40 31.97 -16.92
N GLY A 38 1.60 31.43 -16.92
CA GLY A 38 1.82 30.00 -16.79
C GLY A 38 1.00 29.52 -15.60
N ILE A 39 -0.02 28.72 -15.85
CA ILE A 39 -0.67 27.95 -14.81
C ILE A 39 0.50 27.28 -14.07
N PRO A 40 0.68 27.50 -12.76
CA PRO A 40 1.76 26.82 -12.07
C PRO A 40 1.51 25.33 -12.30
N ALA A 41 2.35 24.71 -13.10
CA ALA A 41 2.41 23.27 -13.16
C ALA A 41 2.80 22.86 -11.74
N TRP A 42 1.83 22.44 -10.95
CA TRP A 42 2.08 21.83 -9.66
C TRP A 42 3.03 20.68 -9.96
N ALA A 43 4.27 20.82 -9.52
CA ALA A 43 5.25 19.76 -9.68
C ALA A 43 4.72 18.57 -8.89
N VAL A 44 4.11 17.63 -9.58
CA VAL A 44 3.73 16.35 -8.98
C VAL A 44 5.03 15.71 -8.51
N ASP A 45 5.06 15.29 -7.25
CA ASP A 45 6.23 14.62 -6.69
C ASP A 45 6.67 13.47 -7.59
N SER A 46 7.95 13.42 -7.92
CA SER A 46 8.51 12.34 -8.77
C SER A 46 8.41 10.96 -8.10
N PHE A 47 8.29 10.93 -6.78
CA PHE A 47 8.10 9.70 -6.01
C PHE A 47 7.35 9.97 -4.70
N ILE A 48 6.73 8.89 -4.17
CA ILE A 48 6.17 8.83 -2.82
C ILE A 48 6.75 7.63 -2.08
N THR A 49 6.72 7.68 -0.74
CA THR A 49 7.12 6.58 0.14
C THR A 49 5.89 5.94 0.77
N VAL A 50 5.76 4.62 0.63
CA VAL A 50 4.68 3.83 1.22
C VAL A 50 5.24 2.91 2.30
N ALA A 51 4.85 3.16 3.56
CA ALA A 51 5.11 2.21 4.65
C ALA A 51 4.12 1.04 4.56
N SER A 52 4.65 -0.17 4.40
CA SER A 52 3.84 -1.37 4.20
C SER A 52 4.42 -2.60 4.90
N THR A 53 3.90 -3.78 4.56
CA THR A 53 4.28 -5.02 5.24
C THR A 53 5.06 -5.97 4.34
N THR A 54 5.97 -6.75 4.97
CA THR A 54 6.72 -7.81 4.28
C THR A 54 5.79 -8.88 3.68
N SER A 55 4.63 -9.15 4.29
CA SER A 55 3.65 -10.08 3.73
C SER A 55 3.03 -9.53 2.43
N THR A 56 2.74 -8.23 2.35
CA THR A 56 2.27 -7.60 1.11
C THR A 56 3.35 -7.63 0.03
N GLN A 57 4.61 -7.36 0.38
CA GLN A 57 5.75 -7.48 -0.54
C GLN A 57 5.90 -8.93 -1.03
N ASN A 58 5.93 -9.90 -0.12
CA ASN A 58 6.14 -11.31 -0.45
C ASN A 58 5.00 -11.92 -1.28
N SER A 59 3.79 -11.32 -1.27
CA SER A 59 2.69 -11.75 -2.12
C SER A 59 2.90 -11.41 -3.61
N GLY A 60 3.91 -10.61 -3.97
CA GLY A 60 4.17 -10.15 -5.33
C GLY A 60 3.18 -9.07 -5.82
N LEU A 61 2.33 -8.54 -4.95
CA LEU A 61 1.32 -7.54 -5.33
C LEU A 61 1.98 -6.28 -5.91
N TYR A 62 3.03 -5.77 -5.25
CA TYR A 62 3.67 -4.52 -5.66
C TYR A 62 4.35 -4.63 -7.00
N GLU A 63 5.01 -5.75 -7.29
CA GLU A 63 5.63 -6.04 -8.59
C GLU A 63 4.60 -6.02 -9.72
N HIS A 64 3.35 -6.35 -9.40
CA HIS A 64 2.26 -6.35 -10.38
C HIS A 64 1.61 -4.96 -10.54
N ILE A 65 1.26 -4.26 -9.43
CA ILE A 65 0.44 -3.06 -9.50
C ILE A 65 1.23 -1.76 -9.69
N LEU A 66 2.47 -1.66 -9.15
CA LEU A 66 3.21 -0.39 -9.16
C LEU A 66 3.68 0.04 -10.56
N PRO A 67 4.11 -0.86 -11.47
CA PRO A 67 4.41 -0.47 -12.84
C PRO A 67 3.20 0.11 -13.59
N ILE A 68 1.99 -0.44 -13.33
CA ILE A 68 0.74 0.05 -13.93
C ILE A 68 0.44 1.47 -13.46
N PHE A 69 0.62 1.73 -12.17
CA PHE A 69 0.44 3.06 -11.58
C PHE A 69 1.46 4.06 -12.13
N GLN A 70 2.75 3.71 -12.10
CA GLN A 70 3.83 4.57 -12.55
C GLN A 70 3.72 4.93 -14.03
N ASN A 71 3.40 3.96 -14.89
CA ASN A 71 3.17 4.21 -16.32
C ASN A 71 2.01 5.17 -16.58
N LYS A 72 1.00 5.17 -15.71
CA LYS A 72 -0.16 6.03 -15.84
C LYS A 72 0.06 7.44 -15.31
N THR A 73 0.86 7.60 -14.26
CA THR A 73 0.95 8.86 -13.49
C THR A 73 2.32 9.52 -13.54
N GLY A 74 3.37 8.78 -13.90
CA GLY A 74 4.77 9.21 -13.79
C GLY A 74 5.33 9.19 -12.37
N ILE A 75 4.52 8.86 -11.34
CA ILE A 75 4.95 8.85 -9.94
C ILE A 75 5.56 7.49 -9.59
N GLU A 76 6.80 7.48 -9.11
CA GLU A 76 7.44 6.31 -8.53
C GLU A 76 6.89 6.04 -7.12
N VAL A 77 6.60 4.78 -6.78
CA VAL A 77 6.22 4.37 -5.42
C VAL A 77 7.35 3.58 -4.78
N ARG A 78 7.95 4.14 -3.74
CA ARG A 78 9.02 3.51 -2.95
C ARG A 78 8.42 2.82 -1.74
N VAL A 79 8.42 1.50 -1.74
CA VAL A 79 7.82 0.71 -0.65
C VAL A 79 8.87 0.39 0.42
N VAL A 80 8.54 0.69 1.68
CA VAL A 80 9.28 0.26 2.86
C VAL A 80 8.49 -0.88 3.51
N ALA A 81 8.86 -2.12 3.20
CA ALA A 81 8.17 -3.33 3.64
C ALA A 81 8.78 -3.87 4.94
N VAL A 82 8.04 -3.76 6.05
CA VAL A 82 8.45 -4.18 7.40
C VAL A 82 7.27 -4.82 8.14
N GLY A 83 7.38 -5.14 9.42
CA GLY A 83 6.22 -5.56 10.22
C GLY A 83 5.21 -4.42 10.42
N THR A 84 3.91 -4.72 10.57
CA THR A 84 2.84 -3.71 10.70
C THR A 84 3.14 -2.67 11.79
N GLY A 85 3.59 -3.10 12.96
CA GLY A 85 3.93 -2.18 14.06
C GLY A 85 5.07 -1.23 13.68
N GLN A 86 6.07 -1.71 12.95
CA GLN A 86 7.19 -0.90 12.47
C GLN A 86 6.73 0.05 11.34
N ALA A 87 5.90 -0.40 10.40
CA ALA A 87 5.31 0.45 9.35
C ALA A 87 4.53 1.62 9.96
N ILE A 88 3.71 1.35 10.97
CA ILE A 88 2.98 2.39 11.71
C ILE A 88 3.94 3.36 12.43
N ARG A 89 5.04 2.87 13.01
CA ARG A 89 6.04 3.74 13.64
C ARG A 89 6.74 4.66 12.63
N LEU A 90 7.07 4.15 11.43
CA LEU A 90 7.60 4.98 10.33
C LEU A 90 6.61 6.07 9.94
N ALA A 91 5.35 5.71 9.70
CA ALA A 91 4.31 6.66 9.35
C ALA A 91 4.04 7.70 10.46
N ARG A 92 4.13 7.31 11.76
CA ARG A 92 4.00 8.23 12.90
C ARG A 92 5.11 9.28 12.96
N ARG A 93 6.30 8.97 12.47
CA ARG A 93 7.43 9.92 12.40
C ARG A 93 7.42 10.79 11.14
N GLY A 94 6.52 10.48 10.19
CA GLY A 94 6.48 11.14 8.89
C GLY A 94 7.51 10.58 7.89
N ASP A 95 8.13 9.43 8.16
CA ASP A 95 9.11 8.78 7.28
C ASP A 95 8.44 8.12 6.05
N ALA A 96 7.12 8.24 5.92
CA ALA A 96 6.34 7.78 4.78
C ALA A 96 5.17 8.75 4.49
N ASP A 97 4.72 8.76 3.24
CA ASP A 97 3.60 9.56 2.77
C ASP A 97 2.28 8.82 2.91
N VAL A 98 2.32 7.49 2.77
CA VAL A 98 1.16 6.59 2.85
C VAL A 98 1.48 5.42 3.76
N LEU A 99 0.49 5.01 4.57
CA LEU A 99 0.48 3.76 5.32
C LEU A 99 -0.47 2.79 4.61
N PHE A 100 0.03 1.62 4.17
CA PHE A 100 -0.76 0.58 3.51
C PHE A 100 -0.47 -0.77 4.16
N VAL A 101 -1.31 -1.18 5.10
CA VAL A 101 -1.13 -2.35 5.97
C VAL A 101 -2.45 -3.11 6.17
N HIS A 102 -2.47 -4.15 7.01
CA HIS A 102 -3.61 -5.04 7.17
C HIS A 102 -3.90 -5.41 8.64
N HIS A 103 -3.95 -4.41 9.53
CA HIS A 103 -4.40 -4.61 10.92
C HIS A 103 -5.32 -3.47 11.34
N LYS A 104 -6.61 -3.62 11.05
CA LYS A 104 -7.65 -2.60 11.14
C LYS A 104 -7.62 -1.81 12.44
N SER A 105 -7.56 -2.46 13.61
CA SER A 105 -7.58 -1.76 14.90
C SER A 105 -6.36 -0.86 15.13
N SER A 106 -5.16 -1.27 14.65
CA SER A 106 -3.97 -0.42 14.72
C SER A 106 -4.05 0.75 13.73
N GLU A 107 -4.65 0.54 12.56
CA GLU A 107 -4.88 1.56 11.54
C GLU A 107 -5.88 2.61 12.02
N GLU A 108 -7.00 2.16 12.64
CA GLU A 108 -8.00 3.04 13.25
C GLU A 108 -7.41 3.85 14.40
N LYS A 109 -6.57 3.22 15.25
CA LYS A 109 -5.83 3.93 16.29
C LYS A 109 -4.87 4.97 15.74
N PHE A 110 -4.15 4.67 14.64
CA PHE A 110 -3.25 5.62 13.98
C PHE A 110 -4.00 6.88 13.51
N VAL A 111 -5.21 6.71 12.96
CA VAL A 111 -6.09 7.82 12.57
C VAL A 111 -6.64 8.56 13.80
N ALA A 112 -7.13 7.84 14.81
CA ALA A 112 -7.67 8.44 16.05
C ALA A 112 -6.62 9.28 16.79
N ASP A 113 -5.34 8.85 16.78
CA ASP A 113 -4.22 9.60 17.35
C ASP A 113 -3.81 10.82 16.49
N GLY A 114 -4.47 11.05 15.34
CA GLY A 114 -4.28 12.19 14.43
C GLY A 114 -3.05 12.09 13.53
N PHE A 115 -2.40 10.92 13.43
CA PHE A 115 -1.25 10.72 12.54
C PHE A 115 -1.65 10.38 11.10
N GLY A 116 -2.86 9.91 10.86
CA GLY A 116 -3.46 9.67 9.56
C GLY A 116 -4.73 10.49 9.37
N ILE A 117 -5.06 10.81 8.12
CA ILE A 117 -6.28 11.60 7.82
C ILE A 117 -7.52 10.73 7.92
N LYS A 118 -7.57 9.62 7.18
CA LYS A 118 -8.70 8.71 7.12
C LYS A 118 -8.26 7.35 6.60
N ARG A 119 -8.82 6.27 7.16
CA ARG A 119 -8.64 4.91 6.67
C ARG A 119 -9.61 4.61 5.54
N TYR A 120 -9.10 4.08 4.44
CA TYR A 120 -9.91 3.55 3.35
C TYR A 120 -9.66 2.05 3.21
N PRO A 121 -10.71 1.21 3.23
CA PRO A 121 -10.58 -0.21 2.94
C PRO A 121 -10.29 -0.40 1.44
N VAL A 122 -9.31 -1.24 1.11
CA VAL A 122 -8.85 -1.45 -0.27
C VAL A 122 -9.26 -2.84 -0.76
N MET A 123 -8.76 -3.87 -0.08
CA MET A 123 -8.86 -5.26 -0.48
C MET A 123 -8.81 -6.17 0.74
N TYR A 124 -9.02 -7.46 0.53
CA TYR A 124 -8.77 -8.47 1.54
C TYR A 124 -8.16 -9.73 0.92
N ASN A 125 -7.43 -10.47 1.74
CA ASN A 125 -7.15 -11.88 1.57
C ASN A 125 -7.49 -12.61 2.88
N ASP A 126 -7.04 -13.84 3.04
CA ASP A 126 -7.20 -14.58 4.28
C ASP A 126 -5.85 -15.04 4.84
N PHE A 127 -5.86 -15.39 6.11
CA PHE A 127 -4.83 -16.21 6.72
C PHE A 127 -5.19 -17.68 6.55
N VAL A 128 -4.17 -18.53 6.55
CA VAL A 128 -4.28 -19.98 6.56
C VAL A 128 -3.36 -20.56 7.63
N VAL A 129 -3.76 -21.68 8.22
CA VAL A 129 -2.85 -22.45 9.06
C VAL A 129 -2.22 -23.52 8.18
N VAL A 130 -0.90 -23.48 8.08
CA VAL A 130 -0.12 -24.50 7.41
C VAL A 130 0.61 -25.36 8.44
N GLY A 131 0.90 -26.60 8.09
CA GLY A 131 1.58 -27.53 8.97
C GLY A 131 1.90 -28.83 8.27
N PRO A 132 2.41 -29.83 9.01
CA PRO A 132 2.81 -31.13 8.50
C PRO A 132 1.70 -31.83 7.72
N LYS A 133 2.02 -32.41 6.57
CA LYS A 133 1.07 -33.12 5.70
C LYS A 133 0.41 -34.32 6.39
N ASP A 134 1.13 -34.98 7.28
CA ASP A 134 0.67 -36.10 8.10
C ASP A 134 -0.27 -35.70 9.23
N ASP A 135 -0.31 -34.40 9.54
CA ASP A 135 -1.26 -33.76 10.49
C ASP A 135 -1.47 -34.56 11.78
N PRO A 136 -0.45 -34.72 12.63
CA PRO A 136 -0.49 -35.62 13.78
C PRO A 136 -1.56 -35.25 14.82
N VAL A 137 -2.08 -34.02 14.80
CA VAL A 137 -3.15 -33.59 15.74
C VAL A 137 -4.55 -33.52 15.10
N GLY A 138 -4.66 -33.84 13.82
CA GLY A 138 -5.95 -33.92 13.13
C GLY A 138 -6.69 -32.60 13.05
N VAL A 139 -6.02 -31.54 12.54
CA VAL A 139 -6.63 -30.21 12.32
C VAL A 139 -7.00 -29.96 10.86
N LYS A 140 -6.61 -30.83 9.95
CA LYS A 140 -6.88 -30.71 8.52
C LYS A 140 -8.38 -30.68 8.23
N GLY A 141 -8.80 -29.65 7.49
CA GLY A 141 -10.22 -29.47 7.11
C GLY A 141 -11.08 -28.84 8.22
N MET A 142 -10.50 -28.49 9.35
CA MET A 142 -11.21 -27.72 10.37
C MET A 142 -11.51 -26.31 9.86
N THR A 143 -12.71 -25.81 10.18
CA THR A 143 -13.16 -24.43 9.87
C THR A 143 -13.19 -23.56 11.13
N ASP A 144 -12.75 -24.08 12.27
CA ASP A 144 -12.53 -23.34 13.53
C ASP A 144 -11.03 -23.28 13.82
N ALA A 145 -10.44 -22.15 13.47
CA ALA A 145 -9.01 -21.91 13.67
C ALA A 145 -8.61 -21.88 15.15
N SER A 146 -9.46 -21.38 16.05
CA SER A 146 -9.17 -21.39 17.49
C SER A 146 -9.17 -22.81 18.07
N ALA A 147 -10.09 -23.66 17.64
CA ALA A 147 -10.11 -25.06 18.04
C ALA A 147 -8.89 -25.82 17.50
N ALA A 148 -8.46 -25.52 16.27
CA ALA A 148 -7.21 -26.06 15.72
C ALA A 148 -6.00 -25.63 16.54
N PHE A 149 -5.90 -24.37 16.91
CA PHE A 149 -4.85 -23.84 17.78
C PHE A 149 -4.85 -24.52 19.16
N ALA A 150 -6.02 -24.76 19.75
CA ALA A 150 -6.13 -25.49 21.02
C ALA A 150 -5.54 -26.89 20.89
N LYS A 151 -5.89 -27.65 19.85
CA LYS A 151 -5.33 -29.01 19.61
C LYS A 151 -3.81 -29.00 19.43
N ILE A 152 -3.26 -28.02 18.70
CA ILE A 152 -1.81 -27.88 18.50
C ILE A 152 -1.12 -27.64 19.84
N ALA A 153 -1.66 -26.76 20.68
CA ALA A 153 -1.11 -26.45 22.00
C ALA A 153 -1.23 -27.64 22.98
N ASP A 154 -2.40 -28.31 23.00
CA ASP A 154 -2.65 -29.45 23.90
C ASP A 154 -1.74 -30.64 23.61
N ALA A 155 -1.30 -30.77 22.36
CA ALA A 155 -0.31 -31.78 21.92
C ALA A 155 1.13 -31.27 21.95
N GLU A 156 1.36 -30.01 22.37
CA GLU A 156 2.69 -29.35 22.38
C GLU A 156 3.44 -29.49 21.05
N MET A 157 2.70 -29.45 19.93
CA MET A 157 3.30 -29.60 18.61
C MET A 157 4.08 -28.36 18.21
N PRO A 158 5.23 -28.51 17.54
CA PRO A 158 6.04 -27.39 17.10
C PRO A 158 5.21 -26.35 16.35
N PHE A 159 5.23 -25.10 16.79
CA PHE A 159 4.58 -23.97 16.18
C PHE A 159 5.58 -22.83 15.97
N ALA A 160 5.74 -22.39 14.70
CA ALA A 160 6.58 -21.24 14.36
C ALA A 160 5.73 -19.96 14.34
N SER A 161 5.99 -19.07 15.28
CA SER A 161 5.38 -17.75 15.37
C SER A 161 6.29 -16.69 14.74
N ARG A 162 5.69 -15.66 14.18
CA ARG A 162 6.46 -14.50 13.73
C ARG A 162 7.13 -13.74 14.87
N GLY A 163 6.48 -13.57 16.02
CA GLY A 163 7.05 -12.90 17.18
C GLY A 163 7.48 -11.43 16.98
N ASP A 164 7.04 -10.75 15.90
CA ASP A 164 7.61 -9.49 15.39
C ASP A 164 6.64 -8.28 15.43
N ASP A 165 5.55 -8.36 16.18
CA ASP A 165 4.48 -7.35 16.24
C ASP A 165 3.81 -7.04 14.88
N SER A 166 3.91 -7.95 13.90
CA SER A 166 3.24 -7.83 12.60
C SER A 166 1.73 -8.03 12.70
N GLY A 167 1.01 -7.73 11.61
CA GLY A 167 -0.43 -8.04 11.49
C GLY A 167 -0.71 -9.53 11.64
N THR A 168 0.12 -10.40 11.05
CA THR A 168 0.03 -11.85 11.19
C THR A 168 0.25 -12.29 12.63
N HIS A 169 1.28 -11.77 13.32
CA HIS A 169 1.52 -12.06 14.72
C HIS A 169 0.36 -11.61 15.63
N LYS A 170 -0.24 -10.44 15.34
CA LYS A 170 -1.42 -9.97 16.07
C LYS A 170 -2.65 -10.86 15.85
N ALA A 171 -2.87 -11.32 14.61
CA ALA A 171 -3.93 -12.27 14.29
C ALA A 171 -3.72 -13.62 14.99
N GLU A 172 -2.50 -14.15 14.96
CA GLU A 172 -2.08 -15.36 15.65
C GLU A 172 -2.35 -15.25 17.17
N ARG A 173 -1.89 -14.17 17.81
CA ARG A 173 -2.12 -13.95 19.24
C ARG A 173 -3.59 -13.84 19.63
N LYS A 174 -4.43 -13.30 18.73
CA LYS A 174 -5.88 -13.28 18.91
C LYS A 174 -6.43 -14.71 18.91
N LEU A 175 -6.00 -15.55 17.98
CA LEU A 175 -6.43 -16.97 17.92
C LEU A 175 -6.01 -17.75 19.16
N TRP A 176 -4.78 -17.59 19.65
CA TRP A 176 -4.33 -18.19 20.93
C TRP A 176 -5.20 -17.77 22.12
N LYS A 177 -5.51 -16.46 22.19
CA LYS A 177 -6.41 -15.94 23.24
C LYS A 177 -7.81 -16.55 23.17
N GLU A 178 -8.37 -16.68 21.98
CA GLU A 178 -9.69 -17.29 21.74
C GLU A 178 -9.66 -18.81 22.02
N ALA A 179 -8.55 -19.48 21.71
CA ALA A 179 -8.27 -20.86 22.09
C ALA A 179 -8.09 -21.04 23.62
N LYS A 180 -8.03 -19.94 24.40
CA LYS A 180 -7.74 -19.93 25.84
C LYS A 180 -6.41 -20.63 26.18
N ARG A 181 -5.38 -20.39 25.36
CA ARG A 181 -4.02 -20.92 25.58
C ARG A 181 -3.04 -19.77 25.74
N ASP A 182 -2.29 -19.77 26.85
CA ASP A 182 -1.17 -18.85 27.06
C ASP A 182 0.11 -19.50 26.57
N VAL A 183 0.54 -19.09 25.37
CA VAL A 183 1.76 -19.61 24.73
C VAL A 183 3.05 -18.97 25.23
N LYS A 184 2.97 -17.94 26.11
CA LYS A 184 4.18 -17.29 26.63
C LYS A 184 5.04 -18.25 27.44
N ALA A 185 4.43 -19.12 28.25
CA ALA A 185 5.13 -20.11 29.04
C ALA A 185 5.80 -21.19 28.16
N ALA A 186 5.31 -21.37 26.93
CA ALA A 186 5.85 -22.33 25.95
C ALA A 186 6.89 -21.70 25.01
N SER A 187 7.21 -20.40 25.17
CA SER A 187 8.23 -19.74 24.37
C SER A 187 9.59 -20.44 24.52
N GLY A 188 10.22 -20.72 23.38
CA GLY A 188 11.50 -21.47 23.34
C GLY A 188 11.36 -23.01 23.49
N THR A 189 10.14 -23.53 23.71
CA THR A 189 9.86 -24.99 23.69
C THR A 189 9.16 -25.37 22.38
N TRP A 190 7.91 -25.77 22.40
CA TRP A 190 7.14 -26.06 21.20
C TRP A 190 6.67 -24.78 20.46
N TYR A 191 6.51 -23.64 21.15
CA TYR A 191 6.21 -22.34 20.56
C TYR A 191 7.50 -21.57 20.28
N ARG A 192 7.83 -21.38 18.99
CA ARG A 192 9.09 -20.79 18.52
C ARG A 192 8.84 -19.44 17.86
N GLU A 193 9.20 -18.37 18.55
CA GLU A 193 9.15 -17.00 18.03
C GLU A 193 10.38 -16.71 17.19
N THR A 194 10.18 -16.48 15.88
CA THR A 194 11.30 -16.26 14.95
C THR A 194 11.82 -14.82 14.96
N GLY A 195 11.03 -13.86 15.44
CA GLY A 195 11.35 -12.43 15.38
C GLY A 195 11.47 -11.88 13.95
N SER A 196 10.94 -12.62 12.96
CA SER A 196 11.25 -12.41 11.54
C SER A 196 10.01 -12.22 10.68
N GLY A 197 10.21 -11.76 9.42
CA GLY A 197 9.15 -11.65 8.41
C GLY A 197 8.56 -13.01 8.00
N MET A 198 7.39 -13.02 7.34
CA MET A 198 6.62 -14.24 7.07
C MET A 198 7.40 -15.28 6.24
N GLY A 199 8.17 -14.85 5.23
CA GLY A 199 8.98 -15.77 4.42
C GLY A 199 10.04 -16.50 5.25
N ALA A 200 10.73 -15.82 6.17
CA ALA A 200 11.71 -16.44 7.07
C ALA A 200 11.02 -17.36 8.09
N THR A 201 9.85 -16.95 8.61
CA THR A 201 9.06 -17.81 9.52
C THR A 201 8.59 -19.08 8.81
N LEU A 202 8.16 -19.00 7.55
CA LEU A 202 7.81 -20.18 6.75
C LEU A 202 9.02 -21.10 6.49
N ASN A 203 10.22 -20.55 6.27
CA ASN A 203 11.44 -21.37 6.17
C ASN A 203 11.72 -22.10 7.48
N THR A 204 11.56 -21.44 8.63
CA THR A 204 11.71 -22.06 9.94
C THR A 204 10.66 -23.16 10.15
N ALA A 205 9.38 -22.87 9.84
CA ALA A 205 8.30 -23.86 9.94
C ALA A 205 8.56 -25.07 9.03
N SER A 206 9.01 -24.86 7.80
CA SER A 206 9.38 -25.94 6.87
C SER A 206 10.52 -26.79 7.39
N GLY A 207 11.61 -26.16 7.89
CA GLY A 207 12.76 -26.89 8.45
C GLY A 207 12.46 -27.67 9.73
N MET A 208 11.47 -27.22 10.52
CA MET A 208 11.04 -27.87 11.77
C MET A 208 9.84 -28.82 11.56
N ASN A 209 9.26 -28.87 10.37
CA ASN A 209 7.96 -29.52 10.11
C ASN A 209 6.88 -29.05 11.09
N ALA A 210 6.82 -27.72 11.32
CA ALA A 210 6.01 -27.08 12.34
C ALA A 210 4.72 -26.49 11.77
N TYR A 211 3.70 -26.30 12.64
CA TYR A 211 2.53 -25.49 12.32
C TYR A 211 2.89 -24.00 12.31
N THR A 212 2.21 -23.21 11.50
CA THR A 212 2.32 -21.73 11.52
C THR A 212 1.09 -21.08 10.90
N LEU A 213 0.82 -19.84 11.30
CA LEU A 213 -0.15 -18.97 10.64
C LEU A 213 0.54 -18.14 9.57
N THR A 214 -0.01 -18.11 8.37
CA THR A 214 0.51 -17.27 7.27
C THR A 214 -0.62 -16.63 6.48
N ASP A 215 -0.40 -15.49 5.83
CA ASP A 215 -1.31 -15.03 4.81
C ASP A 215 -1.21 -15.90 3.55
N ARG A 216 -2.34 -16.13 2.88
CA ARG A 216 -2.42 -16.97 1.68
C ARG A 216 -1.50 -16.48 0.57
N GLY A 217 -1.36 -15.15 0.40
CA GLY A 217 -0.53 -14.59 -0.66
C GLY A 217 0.94 -14.98 -0.50
N THR A 218 1.48 -14.83 0.72
CA THR A 218 2.86 -15.27 1.01
C THR A 218 2.98 -16.79 0.84
N TRP A 219 2.01 -17.57 1.31
CA TRP A 219 2.04 -19.03 1.16
C TRP A 219 2.06 -19.49 -0.30
N LEU A 220 1.21 -18.91 -1.15
CA LEU A 220 1.15 -19.30 -2.56
C LEU A 220 2.43 -18.98 -3.33
N ASN A 221 3.12 -17.90 -2.96
CA ASN A 221 4.40 -17.53 -3.53
C ASN A 221 5.61 -18.26 -2.89
N PHE A 222 5.42 -18.87 -1.71
CA PHE A 222 6.48 -19.57 -0.99
C PHE A 222 6.78 -20.92 -1.63
N ARG A 223 8.04 -21.17 -1.97
CA ARG A 223 8.46 -22.37 -2.72
C ARG A 223 9.07 -23.46 -1.86
N ASN A 224 9.73 -23.09 -0.75
CA ASN A 224 10.44 -24.04 0.12
C ASN A 224 9.49 -24.69 1.15
N ARG A 225 8.39 -25.28 0.67
CA ARG A 225 7.29 -25.80 1.52
C ARG A 225 7.66 -27.06 2.30
N GLY A 226 8.64 -27.85 1.82
CA GLY A 226 8.89 -29.17 2.37
C GLY A 226 7.61 -30.01 2.38
N GLU A 227 7.28 -30.57 3.53
CA GLU A 227 6.05 -31.36 3.74
C GLU A 227 4.87 -30.52 4.25
N LEU A 228 5.00 -29.18 4.30
CA LEU A 228 3.90 -28.32 4.75
C LEU A 228 2.79 -28.20 3.71
N VAL A 229 1.56 -28.26 4.19
CA VAL A 229 0.34 -28.06 3.40
C VAL A 229 -0.62 -27.13 4.15
N ILE A 230 -1.62 -26.57 3.47
CA ILE A 230 -2.74 -25.88 4.13
C ILE A 230 -3.58 -26.91 4.87
N LEU A 231 -3.81 -26.68 6.15
CA LEU A 231 -4.59 -27.55 7.03
C LEU A 231 -5.91 -26.91 7.46
N VAL A 232 -5.89 -25.58 7.77
CA VAL A 232 -7.07 -24.84 8.22
C VAL A 232 -7.24 -23.58 7.39
N GLU A 233 -8.45 -23.40 6.84
CA GLU A 233 -8.85 -22.23 6.06
C GLU A 233 -10.36 -21.98 6.18
N GLY A 234 -10.84 -20.84 5.69
CA GLY A 234 -12.27 -20.53 5.60
C GLY A 234 -12.94 -20.09 6.92
N ASP A 235 -12.19 -19.96 8.01
CA ASP A 235 -12.70 -19.38 9.26
C ASP A 235 -12.89 -17.86 9.10
N PRO A 236 -14.05 -17.28 9.50
CA PRO A 236 -14.26 -15.84 9.46
C PRO A 236 -13.21 -15.00 10.22
N ARG A 237 -12.56 -15.59 11.24
CA ARG A 237 -11.49 -14.94 12.02
C ARG A 237 -10.18 -14.83 11.24
N LEU A 238 -10.03 -15.57 10.17
CA LEU A 238 -8.87 -15.55 9.26
C LEU A 238 -8.97 -14.45 8.21
N TYR A 239 -10.08 -13.69 8.17
CA TYR A 239 -10.25 -12.55 7.26
C TYR A 239 -9.20 -11.46 7.51
N ASN A 240 -8.49 -11.08 6.48
CA ASN A 240 -7.36 -10.17 6.52
C ASN A 240 -7.61 -8.95 5.61
N GLU A 241 -8.11 -7.87 6.21
CA GLU A 241 -8.49 -6.64 5.51
C GLU A 241 -7.33 -5.65 5.43
N TYR A 242 -7.05 -5.14 4.25
CA TYR A 242 -6.04 -4.13 3.97
C TYR A 242 -6.66 -2.74 3.93
N GLY A 243 -6.03 -1.80 4.63
CA GLY A 243 -6.39 -0.39 4.62
C GLY A 243 -5.25 0.50 4.13
N VAL A 244 -5.63 1.60 3.46
CA VAL A 244 -4.70 2.65 3.03
C VAL A 244 -5.05 3.97 3.73
N ILE A 245 -4.02 4.72 4.16
CA ILE A 245 -4.16 5.94 4.96
C ILE A 245 -3.11 6.94 4.50
N LEU A 246 -3.55 8.18 4.20
CA LEU A 246 -2.65 9.31 4.03
C LEU A 246 -2.06 9.72 5.38
N VAL A 247 -0.75 9.82 5.48
CA VAL A 247 -0.07 10.40 6.66
C VAL A 247 -0.43 11.87 6.76
N ASN A 248 -0.70 12.34 7.98
CA ASN A 248 -1.29 13.66 8.20
C ASN A 248 -0.28 14.80 7.94
N PRO A 249 -0.44 15.59 6.85
CA PRO A 249 0.46 16.68 6.52
C PRO A 249 0.43 17.83 7.54
N ALA A 250 -0.62 17.96 8.34
CA ALA A 250 -0.67 18.95 9.42
C ALA A 250 0.32 18.63 10.57
N LYS A 251 0.66 17.34 10.75
CA LYS A 251 1.71 16.92 11.69
C LYS A 251 3.08 16.81 11.01
N HIS A 252 3.12 16.52 9.73
CA HIS A 252 4.32 16.27 8.95
C HIS A 252 4.28 17.05 7.63
N PRO A 253 4.64 18.36 7.64
CA PRO A 253 4.50 19.22 6.44
C PRO A 253 5.33 18.77 5.22
N HIS A 254 6.31 17.90 5.40
CA HIS A 254 7.14 17.34 4.33
C HIS A 254 6.51 16.13 3.62
N VAL A 255 5.36 15.63 4.11
CA VAL A 255 4.62 14.55 3.46
C VAL A 255 4.14 15.01 2.08
N LYS A 256 4.39 14.21 1.08
CA LYS A 256 4.04 14.45 -0.32
C LYS A 256 2.56 14.19 -0.57
N LYS A 257 1.73 15.05 -0.01
CA LYS A 257 0.28 14.91 0.04
C LYS A 257 -0.35 14.68 -1.33
N GLU A 258 0.06 15.46 -2.33
CA GLU A 258 -0.53 15.43 -3.67
C GLU A 258 -0.24 14.10 -4.36
N GLY A 259 1.00 13.64 -4.38
CA GLY A 259 1.37 12.35 -4.96
C GLY A 259 0.77 11.16 -4.18
N ALA A 260 0.73 11.25 -2.86
CA ALA A 260 0.12 10.25 -2.00
C ALA A 260 -1.40 10.13 -2.25
N GLN A 261 -2.10 11.25 -2.42
CA GLN A 261 -3.54 11.26 -2.74
C GLN A 261 -3.80 10.64 -4.11
N VAL A 262 -2.98 10.97 -5.13
CA VAL A 262 -3.08 10.36 -6.47
C VAL A 262 -2.93 8.83 -6.40
N PHE A 263 -2.00 8.33 -5.58
CA PHE A 263 -1.82 6.88 -5.40
C PHE A 263 -3.03 6.24 -4.72
N MET A 264 -3.54 6.84 -3.65
CA MET A 264 -4.71 6.33 -2.93
C MET A 264 -5.96 6.34 -3.81
N ASP A 265 -6.21 7.43 -4.55
CA ASP A 265 -7.35 7.56 -5.46
C ASP A 265 -7.27 6.51 -6.58
N TRP A 266 -6.06 6.24 -7.08
CA TRP A 266 -5.86 5.19 -8.08
C TRP A 266 -6.13 3.80 -7.50
N LEU A 267 -5.64 3.46 -6.31
CA LEU A 267 -5.92 2.17 -5.67
C LEU A 267 -7.42 1.93 -5.51
N LEU A 268 -8.19 2.98 -5.20
CA LEU A 268 -9.63 2.92 -4.97
C LEU A 268 -10.44 3.03 -6.27
N SER A 269 -9.83 3.44 -7.37
CA SER A 269 -10.45 3.58 -8.69
C SER A 269 -10.72 2.22 -9.35
N LYS A 270 -11.56 2.21 -10.40
CA LYS A 270 -11.80 0.99 -11.20
C LYS A 270 -10.51 0.40 -11.80
N PRO A 271 -9.57 1.18 -12.40
CA PRO A 271 -8.29 0.66 -12.87
C PRO A 271 -7.43 0.02 -11.77
N GLY A 272 -7.26 0.68 -10.62
CA GLY A 272 -6.49 0.13 -9.50
C GLY A 272 -7.10 -1.13 -8.92
N ARG A 273 -8.43 -1.14 -8.73
CA ARG A 273 -9.18 -2.32 -8.29
C ARG A 273 -9.04 -3.49 -9.25
N ASN A 274 -9.10 -3.24 -10.56
CA ASN A 274 -8.87 -4.28 -11.57
C ASN A 274 -7.43 -4.81 -11.54
N ALA A 275 -6.44 -3.93 -11.33
CA ALA A 275 -5.05 -4.35 -11.17
C ALA A 275 -4.88 -5.26 -9.94
N ILE A 276 -5.45 -4.90 -8.79
CA ILE A 276 -5.42 -5.72 -7.57
C ILE A 276 -6.06 -7.09 -7.80
N THR A 277 -7.28 -7.13 -8.35
CA THR A 277 -8.00 -8.41 -8.57
C THR A 277 -7.44 -9.22 -9.74
N GLY A 278 -6.68 -8.59 -10.61
CA GLY A 278 -5.96 -9.26 -11.71
C GLY A 278 -4.67 -9.94 -11.27
N HIS A 279 -4.16 -9.62 -10.06
CA HIS A 279 -2.97 -10.28 -9.53
C HIS A 279 -3.26 -11.75 -9.21
N ARG A 280 -2.48 -12.64 -9.83
CA ARG A 280 -2.62 -14.08 -9.68
C ARG A 280 -1.27 -14.74 -9.47
N ILE A 281 -1.24 -15.76 -8.63
CA ILE A 281 -0.10 -16.66 -8.49
C ILE A 281 -0.55 -18.06 -8.89
N ASN A 282 0.14 -18.69 -9.84
CA ASN A 282 -0.20 -20.00 -10.37
C ASN A 282 -1.67 -20.10 -10.88
N GLY A 283 -2.21 -18.99 -11.39
CA GLY A 283 -3.61 -18.92 -11.86
C GLY A 283 -4.63 -18.58 -10.77
N GLU A 284 -4.27 -18.61 -9.50
CA GLU A 284 -5.16 -18.31 -8.37
C GLU A 284 -5.22 -16.82 -8.06
N GLN A 285 -6.41 -16.29 -7.82
CA GLN A 285 -6.63 -14.94 -7.37
C GLN A 285 -6.26 -14.82 -5.89
N LEU A 286 -5.50 -13.78 -5.52
CA LEU A 286 -5.04 -13.60 -4.15
C LEU A 286 -5.81 -12.57 -3.35
N PHE A 287 -6.31 -11.53 -4.02
CA PHE A 287 -6.96 -10.41 -3.37
C PHE A 287 -8.35 -10.18 -3.94
N TRP A 288 -9.29 -9.91 -3.05
CA TRP A 288 -10.67 -9.58 -3.36
C TRP A 288 -10.99 -8.17 -2.88
N LEU A 289 -11.93 -7.51 -3.56
CA LEU A 289 -12.34 -6.15 -3.21
C LEU A 289 -13.33 -6.16 -2.04
N ILE A 290 -13.13 -5.23 -1.13
CA ILE A 290 -14.10 -4.97 -0.07
C ILE A 290 -15.30 -4.26 -0.69
N ARG A 291 -16.50 -4.84 -0.49
CA ARG A 291 -17.75 -4.18 -0.87
C ARG A 291 -18.03 -3.08 0.14
N VAL A 292 -17.69 -1.85 -0.21
CA VAL A 292 -18.15 -0.68 0.55
C VAL A 292 -19.63 -0.53 0.26
N LYS A 293 -20.50 -0.72 1.27
CA LYS A 293 -21.91 -0.35 1.13
C LYS A 293 -21.94 1.15 0.84
N ARG A 294 -22.48 1.54 -0.30
CA ARG A 294 -22.80 2.95 -0.56
C ARG A 294 -23.89 3.32 0.46
N THR A 295 -23.53 4.11 1.45
CA THR A 295 -24.48 4.81 2.32
C THR A 295 -25.04 6.01 1.58
#